data_3002779f95c22a0209438e5a13389c35
#
_entry.id   3002779f95c22a0209438e5a13389c35
#
_cell.length_a   1.000
_cell.length_b   1.000
_cell.length_c   1.000
_cell.angle_alpha   90.00
_cell.angle_beta   90.00
_cell.angle_gamma   90.00
#
_symmetry.space_group_name_H-M   'P 1'
#
loop_
_entity.id
_entity.type
_entity.pdbx_description
1 polymer ?
#
loop_
_entity_poly.entity_id
_entity_poly.type
_entity_poly.pdbx_seq_one_letter_code
_entity_poly.pdbx_strand_id
1 'polypeptide(L)'
;MTIIWIEDHDPLPDPARVPFPASGLGAAGLDLSPARLYEAYRKGLFPWYSPGEPVLWWSPDPRMVLHCRELHIGRSLAKRIRQFDRPPEAGPVAGSAPSLCVTLNRAFPAVIAHCAQRGAARIGLGAARAGRDWPAPGAAQGRDGTWITPDIIAVYTAWHRMGYVHSVETWIGGRLAGGLYGVGLGRCFFGESMFSLAADASKVALAYLVRHLQARGTAWIDCQQETPHLASLGARPAARADFLELLAAGRDAPAPPWGSGRLRADGRLEAQPVA
;
A
#
# COMPACT_ATOMS: atom_id res chain seq x y z
N MET A 1 -1.27 27.99 10.06
CA MET A 1 -2.22 27.58 9.02
C MET A 1 -3.35 26.83 9.71
N THR A 2 -4.59 27.18 9.45
CA THR A 2 -5.75 26.56 10.11
C THR A 2 -6.10 25.27 9.36
N ILE A 3 -6.24 24.14 10.08
CA ILE A 3 -6.77 22.90 9.52
C ILE A 3 -8.23 23.12 9.16
N ILE A 4 -8.64 22.74 7.96
CA ILE A 4 -10.03 22.85 7.51
C ILE A 4 -10.83 21.72 8.16
N TRP A 5 -11.82 22.06 8.98
CA TRP A 5 -12.80 21.09 9.45
C TRP A 5 -13.85 20.87 8.36
N ILE A 6 -14.16 19.60 8.05
CA ILE A 6 -15.14 19.21 7.04
C ILE A 6 -16.27 18.42 7.69
N GLU A 7 -17.49 18.78 7.37
CA GLU A 7 -18.67 18.02 7.73
C GLU A 7 -18.95 16.92 6.68
N ASP A 8 -19.89 16.03 6.96
CA ASP A 8 -20.15 14.86 6.11
C ASP A 8 -20.54 15.21 4.67
N HIS A 9 -21.10 16.38 4.44
CA HIS A 9 -21.53 16.85 3.12
C HIS A 9 -20.53 17.79 2.43
N ASP A 10 -19.51 18.24 3.15
CA ASP A 10 -18.50 19.14 2.58
C ASP A 10 -17.54 18.36 1.70
N PRO A 11 -17.18 18.89 0.53
CA PRO A 11 -16.14 18.28 -0.27
C PRO A 11 -14.78 18.40 0.41
N LEU A 12 -13.92 17.38 0.27
CA LEU A 12 -12.52 17.49 0.65
C LEU A 12 -11.84 18.61 -0.14
N PRO A 13 -10.93 19.39 0.48
CA PRO A 13 -10.15 20.39 -0.23
C PRO A 13 -9.30 19.73 -1.33
N ASP A 14 -9.17 20.41 -2.45
CA ASP A 14 -8.38 19.92 -3.60
C ASP A 14 -6.96 20.51 -3.50
N PRO A 15 -5.91 19.67 -3.29
CA PRO A 15 -4.54 20.14 -3.19
C PRO A 15 -4.00 20.82 -4.46
N ALA A 16 -4.64 20.62 -5.61
CA ALA A 16 -4.30 21.30 -6.85
C ALA A 16 -4.85 22.74 -6.92
N ARG A 17 -5.84 23.08 -6.07
CA ARG A 17 -6.57 24.36 -6.15
C ARG A 17 -6.38 25.25 -4.93
N VAL A 18 -6.07 24.64 -3.79
CA VAL A 18 -5.89 25.39 -2.54
C VAL A 18 -4.50 25.11 -1.96
N PRO A 19 -3.87 26.10 -1.30
CA PRO A 19 -2.56 25.90 -0.71
C PRO A 19 -2.62 24.90 0.45
N PHE A 20 -1.81 23.85 0.36
CA PHE A 20 -1.56 22.90 1.43
C PHE A 20 -0.19 23.15 2.07
N PRO A 21 -0.02 22.95 3.37
CA PRO A 21 1.30 23.03 3.99
C PRO A 21 2.21 21.92 3.42
N ALA A 22 3.52 22.09 3.54
CA ALA A 22 4.50 21.07 3.14
C ALA A 22 4.28 19.76 3.92
N SER A 23 3.85 19.85 5.20
CA SER A 23 3.43 18.68 5.97
C SER A 23 2.30 17.88 5.33
N GLY A 24 1.45 18.54 4.54
CA GLY A 24 0.37 17.92 3.80
C GLY A 24 -0.95 17.79 4.56
N LEU A 25 -1.02 18.14 5.84
CA LEU A 25 -2.29 18.12 6.58
C LEU A 25 -3.22 19.21 6.08
N GLY A 26 -4.29 18.81 5.39
CA GLY A 26 -5.22 19.73 4.74
C GLY A 26 -6.58 19.84 5.40
N ALA A 27 -7.10 18.73 5.94
CA ALA A 27 -8.43 18.71 6.52
C ALA A 27 -8.56 17.70 7.66
N ALA A 28 -9.59 17.90 8.48
CA ALA A 28 -10.03 16.95 9.49
C ALA A 28 -11.55 16.83 9.46
N GLY A 29 -12.11 15.66 9.78
CA GLY A 29 -13.55 15.41 9.81
C GLY A 29 -13.86 14.08 10.46
N LEU A 30 -15.13 13.67 10.45
CA LEU A 30 -15.56 12.41 11.08
C LEU A 30 -15.87 11.31 10.04
N ASP A 31 -16.15 11.66 8.80
CA ASP A 31 -16.54 10.70 7.76
C ASP A 31 -15.32 9.93 7.22
N LEU A 32 -15.35 8.60 7.39
CA LEU A 32 -14.39 7.64 6.82
C LEU A 32 -15.10 6.65 5.89
N SER A 33 -16.20 7.02 5.29
CA SER A 33 -16.96 6.14 4.39
C SER A 33 -16.17 5.76 3.12
N PRO A 34 -16.55 4.66 2.43
CA PRO A 34 -15.98 4.32 1.13
C PRO A 34 -16.10 5.44 0.09
N ALA A 35 -17.18 6.22 0.13
CA ALA A 35 -17.38 7.37 -0.77
C ALA A 35 -16.37 8.48 -0.46
N ARG A 36 -16.14 8.77 0.81
CA ARG A 36 -15.15 9.75 1.26
C ARG A 36 -13.72 9.31 0.89
N LEU A 37 -13.38 8.03 1.06
CA LEU A 37 -12.11 7.49 0.61
C LEU A 37 -11.96 7.64 -0.91
N TYR A 38 -12.98 7.30 -1.69
CA TYR A 38 -12.95 7.45 -3.15
C TYR A 38 -12.67 8.89 -3.57
N GLU A 39 -13.35 9.85 -2.96
CA GLU A 39 -13.10 11.28 -3.19
C GLU A 39 -11.66 11.66 -2.83
N ALA A 40 -11.17 11.22 -1.65
CA ALA A 40 -9.85 11.53 -1.16
C ALA A 40 -8.75 11.06 -2.11
N TYR A 41 -8.75 9.78 -2.46
CA TYR A 41 -7.73 9.20 -3.33
C TYR A 41 -7.75 9.82 -4.74
N ARG A 42 -8.92 10.19 -5.24
CA ARG A 42 -9.04 10.92 -6.52
C ARG A 42 -8.43 12.32 -6.49
N LYS A 43 -8.36 12.93 -5.31
CA LYS A 43 -7.74 14.24 -5.07
C LYS A 43 -6.27 14.13 -4.59
N GLY A 44 -5.72 12.92 -4.46
CA GLY A 44 -4.36 12.70 -3.95
C GLY A 44 -4.24 12.85 -2.43
N LEU A 45 -5.36 12.74 -1.72
CA LEU A 45 -5.43 12.71 -0.27
C LEU A 45 -5.48 11.27 0.23
N PHE A 46 -5.01 11.07 1.45
CA PHE A 46 -5.16 9.79 2.18
C PHE A 46 -5.44 10.04 3.66
N PRO A 47 -6.13 9.11 4.35
CA PRO A 47 -6.38 9.23 5.77
C PRO A 47 -5.18 8.75 6.58
N TRP A 48 -4.80 9.51 7.60
CA TRP A 48 -3.82 9.07 8.59
C TRP A 48 -4.07 9.78 9.92
N TYR A 49 -4.47 9.05 10.92
CA TYR A 49 -4.86 9.54 12.23
C TYR A 49 -4.69 8.46 13.31
N SER A 50 -4.70 8.84 14.58
CA SER A 50 -4.60 7.92 15.72
C SER A 50 -5.97 7.58 16.29
N PRO A 51 -6.13 6.45 17.01
CA PRO A 51 -7.38 6.14 17.68
C PRO A 51 -7.85 7.26 18.60
N GLY A 52 -9.12 7.66 18.46
CA GLY A 52 -9.72 8.74 19.23
C GLY A 52 -9.52 10.14 18.64
N GLU A 53 -8.77 10.28 17.57
CA GLU A 53 -8.67 11.51 16.79
C GLU A 53 -9.71 11.53 15.67
N PRO A 54 -10.11 12.71 15.18
CA PRO A 54 -10.85 12.80 13.92
C PRO A 54 -10.01 12.26 12.76
N VAL A 55 -10.66 11.91 11.66
CA VAL A 55 -9.97 11.51 10.43
C VAL A 55 -9.19 12.69 9.89
N LEU A 56 -7.88 12.55 9.78
CA LEU A 56 -6.99 13.57 9.23
C LEU A 56 -6.65 13.22 7.78
N TRP A 57 -6.82 14.19 6.87
CA TRP A 57 -6.62 14.04 5.43
C TRP A 57 -5.34 14.73 4.99
N TRP A 58 -4.46 13.96 4.35
CA TRP A 58 -3.08 14.35 4.06
C TRP A 58 -2.75 14.32 2.58
N SER A 59 -1.99 15.32 2.13
CA SER A 59 -1.30 15.37 0.84
C SER A 59 0.06 16.04 1.00
N PRO A 60 1.10 15.31 1.44
CA PRO A 60 2.43 15.87 1.72
C PRO A 60 3.15 16.38 0.46
N ASP A 61 4.10 17.30 0.69
CA ASP A 61 5.01 17.78 -0.32
C ASP A 61 6.44 17.77 0.27
N PRO A 62 7.36 16.97 -0.23
CA PRO A 62 7.23 16.09 -1.40
C PRO A 62 6.38 14.83 -1.15
N ARG A 63 5.87 14.24 -2.24
CA ARG A 63 5.20 12.94 -2.27
C ARG A 63 6.18 11.85 -2.66
N MET A 64 6.20 10.74 -1.92
CA MET A 64 7.08 9.62 -2.26
C MET A 64 6.44 8.72 -3.32
N VAL A 65 7.12 8.54 -4.46
CA VAL A 65 6.63 7.77 -5.61
C VAL A 65 7.64 6.71 -6.01
N LEU A 66 7.19 5.48 -6.25
CA LEU A 66 7.96 4.42 -6.85
C LEU A 66 7.53 4.22 -8.31
N HIS A 67 8.37 4.61 -9.26
CA HIS A 67 8.16 4.21 -10.65
C HIS A 67 8.43 2.72 -10.81
N CYS A 68 7.49 1.98 -11.40
CA CYS A 68 7.55 0.51 -11.49
C CYS A 68 8.85 0.01 -12.18
N ARG A 69 9.37 0.76 -13.17
CA ARG A 69 10.64 0.46 -13.85
C ARG A 69 11.89 0.70 -13.00
N GLU A 70 11.75 1.43 -11.89
CA GLU A 70 12.86 1.84 -11.02
C GLU A 70 12.91 1.00 -9.73
N LEU A 71 12.06 -0.03 -9.60
CA LEU A 71 12.13 -0.93 -8.46
C LEU A 71 13.53 -1.54 -8.35
N HIS A 72 14.21 -1.22 -7.26
CA HIS A 72 15.55 -1.76 -6.99
C HIS A 72 15.46 -3.19 -6.46
N ILE A 73 16.00 -4.14 -7.21
CA ILE A 73 16.10 -5.56 -6.85
C ILE A 73 17.57 -5.92 -6.61
N GLY A 74 17.99 -5.86 -5.35
CA GLY A 74 19.33 -6.27 -4.95
C GLY A 74 19.59 -7.78 -5.16
N ARG A 75 20.85 -8.21 -5.14
CA ARG A 75 21.28 -9.60 -5.45
C ARG A 75 20.53 -10.66 -4.61
N SER A 76 20.38 -10.43 -3.31
CA SER A 76 19.67 -11.34 -2.40
C SER A 76 18.21 -11.49 -2.79
N LEU A 77 17.52 -10.37 -2.99
CA LEU A 77 16.12 -10.36 -3.41
C LEU A 77 15.94 -11.03 -4.78
N ALA A 78 16.82 -10.76 -5.74
CA ALA A 78 16.79 -11.41 -7.05
C ALA A 78 16.93 -12.94 -6.94
N LYS A 79 17.84 -13.43 -6.07
CA LYS A 79 17.96 -14.87 -5.79
C LYS A 79 16.66 -15.42 -5.19
N ARG A 80 16.04 -14.69 -4.26
CA ARG A 80 14.78 -15.10 -3.63
C ARG A 80 13.63 -15.14 -4.63
N ILE A 81 13.47 -14.12 -5.46
CA ILE A 81 12.44 -14.06 -6.52
C ILE A 81 12.57 -15.26 -7.46
N ARG A 82 13.78 -15.59 -7.91
CA ARG A 82 14.00 -16.77 -8.77
C ARG A 82 13.54 -18.10 -8.15
N GLN A 83 13.50 -18.22 -6.82
CA GLN A 83 12.95 -19.41 -6.15
C GLN A 83 11.42 -19.48 -6.32
N PHE A 84 10.74 -18.32 -6.25
CA PHE A 84 9.29 -18.22 -6.47
C PHE A 84 8.89 -18.35 -7.94
N ASP A 85 9.77 -18.00 -8.85
CA ASP A 85 9.55 -18.08 -10.31
C ASP A 85 9.61 -19.56 -10.82
N ARG A 86 10.13 -20.50 -10.02
CA ARG A 86 10.19 -21.90 -10.41
C ARG A 86 8.78 -22.51 -10.48
N PRO A 87 8.50 -23.35 -11.48
CA PRO A 87 7.28 -24.15 -11.47
C PRO A 87 7.18 -24.95 -10.17
N PRO A 88 5.97 -25.19 -9.64
CA PRO A 88 5.80 -26.12 -8.54
C PRO A 88 6.28 -27.49 -8.98
N GLU A 89 7.14 -28.12 -8.17
CA GLU A 89 7.51 -29.51 -8.40
C GLU A 89 6.27 -30.40 -8.27
N ALA A 90 6.14 -31.37 -9.16
CA ALA A 90 5.00 -32.27 -9.19
C ALA A 90 4.99 -33.18 -7.95
N GLY A 91 4.10 -32.90 -7.01
CA GLY A 91 3.80 -33.74 -5.84
C GLY A 91 4.69 -33.47 -4.60
N PRO A 92 4.18 -33.78 -3.40
CA PRO A 92 4.97 -33.72 -2.18
C PRO A 92 5.93 -34.92 -2.10
N VAL A 93 7.16 -34.72 -2.51
CA VAL A 93 8.25 -35.67 -2.21
C VAL A 93 8.75 -35.35 -0.80
N ALA A 94 8.86 -36.38 0.06
CA ALA A 94 9.41 -36.18 1.40
C ALA A 94 10.82 -35.61 1.30
N GLY A 95 11.05 -34.42 1.92
CA GLY A 95 12.28 -33.64 1.83
C GLY A 95 12.33 -32.60 0.73
N SER A 96 11.28 -32.43 -0.08
CA SER A 96 11.21 -31.35 -1.07
C SER A 96 11.17 -29.95 -0.41
N ALA A 97 11.73 -28.95 -1.11
CA ALA A 97 11.67 -27.56 -0.67
C ALA A 97 10.19 -27.10 -0.48
N PRO A 98 9.91 -26.25 0.52
CA PRO A 98 8.55 -25.78 0.77
C PRO A 98 7.97 -25.09 -0.47
N SER A 99 6.69 -25.35 -0.76
CA SER A 99 5.99 -24.71 -1.88
C SER A 99 6.02 -23.19 -1.72
N LEU A 100 6.40 -22.50 -2.80
CA LEU A 100 6.52 -21.03 -2.84
C LEU A 100 5.53 -20.49 -3.87
N CYS A 101 4.70 -19.55 -3.47
CA CYS A 101 3.82 -18.85 -4.43
C CYS A 101 3.48 -17.42 -3.98
N VAL A 102 3.06 -16.62 -4.95
CA VAL A 102 2.51 -15.28 -4.72
C VAL A 102 1.08 -15.26 -5.24
N THR A 103 0.18 -14.67 -4.48
CA THR A 103 -1.23 -14.54 -4.86
C THR A 103 -1.70 -13.09 -4.84
N LEU A 104 -2.81 -12.84 -5.47
CA LEU A 104 -3.54 -11.57 -5.49
C LEU A 104 -4.94 -11.80 -4.93
N ASN A 105 -5.35 -10.95 -3.97
CA ASN A 105 -6.72 -10.91 -3.41
C ASN A 105 -7.21 -12.25 -2.81
N ARG A 106 -6.32 -13.08 -2.26
CA ARG A 106 -6.68 -14.36 -1.65
C ARG A 106 -6.88 -14.29 -0.14
N ALA A 107 -6.22 -13.35 0.53
CA ALA A 107 -6.20 -13.29 1.99
C ALA A 107 -6.15 -11.84 2.51
N PHE A 108 -6.87 -10.92 1.88
CA PHE A 108 -6.86 -9.51 2.27
C PHE A 108 -7.11 -9.29 3.79
N PRO A 109 -8.10 -9.95 4.43
CA PRO A 109 -8.32 -9.77 5.87
C PRO A 109 -7.10 -10.14 6.73
N ALA A 110 -6.37 -11.20 6.35
CA ALA A 110 -5.15 -11.59 7.04
C ALA A 110 -4.00 -10.61 6.77
N VAL A 111 -3.89 -10.10 5.54
CA VAL A 111 -2.85 -9.12 5.18
C VAL A 111 -3.02 -7.84 5.97
N ILE A 112 -4.21 -7.23 5.99
CA ILE A 112 -4.43 -5.97 6.73
C ILE A 112 -4.28 -6.16 8.24
N ALA A 113 -4.70 -7.29 8.79
CA ALA A 113 -4.51 -7.62 10.20
C ALA A 113 -3.02 -7.74 10.58
N HIS A 114 -2.20 -8.39 9.75
CA HIS A 114 -0.75 -8.46 9.97
C HIS A 114 -0.07 -7.10 9.80
N CYS A 115 -0.53 -6.26 8.89
CA CYS A 115 -0.04 -4.88 8.76
C CYS A 115 -0.34 -4.05 10.02
N ALA A 116 -1.55 -4.19 10.59
CA ALA A 116 -1.94 -3.52 11.83
C ALA A 116 -1.06 -3.95 13.03
N GLN A 117 -0.83 -5.25 13.21
CA GLN A 117 -0.02 -5.79 14.30
C GLN A 117 1.45 -5.33 14.24
N ARG A 118 2.02 -5.15 13.04
CA ARG A 118 3.41 -4.71 12.88
C ARG A 118 3.65 -3.24 13.19
N GLY A 119 2.66 -2.41 13.04
CA GLY A 119 2.72 -1.04 13.53
C GLY A 119 3.05 -1.02 15.01
N ALA A 120 2.38 -1.85 15.81
CA ALA A 120 2.61 -1.99 17.24
C ALA A 120 4.02 -2.51 17.61
N ALA A 121 4.55 -3.49 16.88
CA ALA A 121 5.86 -4.09 17.18
C ALA A 121 7.07 -3.22 16.74
N ARG A 122 6.93 -2.35 15.74
CA ARG A 122 8.02 -1.50 15.24
C ARG A 122 8.38 -0.33 16.16
N ILE A 123 7.48 0.08 17.02
CA ILE A 123 7.70 1.21 17.94
C ILE A 123 8.68 0.87 19.06
N GLY A 124 8.82 -0.42 19.43
CA GLY A 124 9.82 -0.84 20.41
C GLY A 124 11.27 -0.86 19.91
N LEU A 125 11.52 -0.88 18.60
CA LEU A 125 12.86 -1.14 18.06
C LEU A 125 13.36 -0.16 16.96
N GLY A 126 12.61 0.85 16.56
CA GLY A 126 12.96 1.66 15.39
C GLY A 126 12.69 3.16 15.45
N ALA A 127 12.04 3.69 16.45
CA ALA A 127 11.70 5.12 16.55
C ALA A 127 12.92 6.05 16.73
N ALA A 128 14.12 5.51 16.93
CA ALA A 128 15.32 6.29 17.23
C ALA A 128 16.09 6.80 15.99
N ARG A 129 15.63 6.53 14.75
CA ARG A 129 16.36 6.93 13.52
C ARG A 129 15.51 7.49 12.38
N ALA A 130 14.29 7.93 12.63
CA ALA A 130 13.61 8.83 11.71
C ALA A 130 14.22 10.24 11.91
N GLY A 131 14.63 10.88 10.83
CA GLY A 131 15.25 12.20 10.87
C GLY A 131 14.42 13.20 11.67
N ARG A 132 15.11 14.10 12.39
CA ARG A 132 14.60 14.91 13.49
C ARG A 132 13.55 15.97 13.16
N ASP A 133 13.12 16.13 11.91
CA ASP A 133 12.37 17.32 11.49
C ASP A 133 11.00 17.04 10.86
N TRP A 134 10.54 15.79 10.85
CA TRP A 134 9.18 15.49 10.43
C TRP A 134 8.30 15.25 11.67
N PRO A 135 7.29 16.11 11.93
CA PRO A 135 6.27 15.76 12.89
C PRO A 135 5.57 14.52 12.32
N ALA A 136 5.86 13.34 12.89
CA ALA A 136 5.02 12.20 12.66
C ALA A 136 3.56 12.65 12.90
N PRO A 137 2.62 12.37 11.99
CA PRO A 137 1.23 12.70 12.20
C PRO A 137 0.83 12.17 13.57
N GLY A 138 0.39 13.07 14.44
CA GLY A 138 0.08 12.78 15.81
C GLY A 138 1.21 12.03 16.52
N ALA A 139 2.05 12.71 17.27
CA ALA A 139 2.90 12.07 18.28
C ALA A 139 2.06 11.27 19.32
N ALA A 140 0.76 11.27 19.19
CA ALA A 140 -0.21 10.38 19.76
C ALA A 140 -0.21 9.05 19.00
N GLN A 141 0.86 8.29 19.22
CA GLN A 141 0.84 6.86 18.95
C GLN A 141 -0.19 6.27 19.91
N GLY A 142 -1.29 5.76 19.38
CA GLY A 142 -2.20 4.94 20.17
C GLY A 142 -1.36 3.90 20.94
N ARG A 143 -1.81 3.44 22.10
CA ARG A 143 -1.06 2.50 22.95
C ARG A 143 -0.54 1.27 22.18
N ASP A 144 -1.06 0.99 21.00
CA ASP A 144 -0.70 -0.13 20.11
C ASP A 144 0.13 0.29 18.88
N GLY A 145 0.44 1.57 18.70
CA GLY A 145 1.46 2.06 17.77
C GLY A 145 1.20 1.88 16.27
N THR A 146 -0.04 1.66 15.83
CA THR A 146 -0.42 1.58 14.42
C THR A 146 -1.48 2.62 14.08
N TRP A 147 -1.39 3.16 12.85
CA TRP A 147 -2.45 4.01 12.28
C TRP A 147 -3.60 3.18 11.67
N ILE A 148 -3.39 1.85 11.51
CA ILE A 148 -4.41 0.93 10.98
C ILE A 148 -5.35 0.56 12.13
N THR A 149 -6.29 1.47 12.40
CA THR A 149 -7.31 1.32 13.46
C THR A 149 -8.36 0.27 13.08
N PRO A 150 -9.22 -0.18 14.02
CA PRO A 150 -10.37 -1.02 13.68
C PRO A 150 -11.27 -0.40 12.60
N ASP A 151 -11.47 0.92 12.60
CA ASP A 151 -12.29 1.63 11.61
C ASP A 151 -11.63 1.60 10.23
N ILE A 152 -10.31 1.78 10.16
CA ILE A 152 -9.53 1.60 8.93
C ILE A 152 -9.67 0.17 8.41
N ILE A 153 -9.54 -0.84 9.27
CA ILE A 153 -9.73 -2.25 8.85
C ILE A 153 -11.12 -2.47 8.30
N ALA A 154 -12.14 -1.95 8.97
CA ALA A 154 -13.53 -2.12 8.55
C ALA A 154 -13.80 -1.47 7.19
N VAL A 155 -13.43 -0.20 7.00
CA VAL A 155 -13.70 0.53 5.76
C VAL A 155 -12.88 0.00 4.59
N TYR A 156 -11.59 -0.35 4.78
CA TYR A 156 -10.78 -0.93 3.71
C TYR A 156 -11.23 -2.35 3.36
N THR A 157 -11.78 -3.10 4.32
CA THR A 157 -12.41 -4.41 4.03
C THR A 157 -13.69 -4.25 3.21
N ALA A 158 -14.53 -3.26 3.52
CA ALA A 158 -15.68 -2.93 2.69
C ALA A 158 -15.24 -2.51 1.29
N TRP A 159 -14.22 -1.68 1.21
CA TRP A 159 -13.69 -1.16 -0.05
C TRP A 159 -12.98 -2.24 -0.89
N HIS A 160 -12.38 -3.24 -0.23
CA HIS A 160 -11.88 -4.45 -0.90
C HIS A 160 -13.01 -5.23 -1.59
N ARG A 161 -14.15 -5.41 -0.91
CA ARG A 161 -15.32 -6.08 -1.50
C ARG A 161 -15.91 -5.29 -2.68
N MET A 162 -15.75 -3.97 -2.69
CA MET A 162 -16.15 -3.10 -3.80
C MET A 162 -15.13 -3.10 -4.97
N GLY A 163 -13.97 -3.76 -4.81
CA GLY A 163 -12.97 -3.89 -5.87
C GLY A 163 -11.97 -2.73 -5.98
N TYR A 164 -11.83 -1.90 -4.96
CA TYR A 164 -10.88 -0.79 -4.93
C TYR A 164 -9.59 -1.09 -4.16
N VAL A 165 -9.66 -1.99 -3.15
CA VAL A 165 -8.49 -2.36 -2.35
C VAL A 165 -8.03 -3.76 -2.72
N HIS A 166 -6.73 -3.93 -2.86
CA HIS A 166 -6.13 -5.18 -3.33
C HIS A 166 -4.96 -5.59 -2.45
N SER A 167 -4.80 -6.91 -2.25
CA SER A 167 -3.69 -7.47 -1.50
C SER A 167 -2.84 -8.40 -2.36
N VAL A 168 -1.55 -8.41 -2.07
CA VAL A 168 -0.61 -9.38 -2.65
C VAL A 168 0.02 -10.16 -1.51
N GLU A 169 -0.08 -11.48 -1.58
CA GLU A 169 0.35 -12.39 -0.54
C GLU A 169 1.54 -13.24 -1.00
N THR A 170 2.53 -13.40 -0.13
CA THR A 170 3.65 -14.33 -0.31
C THR A 170 3.47 -15.52 0.61
N TRP A 171 3.44 -16.71 0.03
CA TRP A 171 3.23 -17.98 0.72
C TRP A 171 4.49 -18.85 0.71
N ILE A 172 4.81 -19.47 1.84
CA ILE A 172 5.91 -20.41 2.01
C ILE A 172 5.39 -21.64 2.73
N GLY A 173 5.40 -22.81 2.10
CA GLY A 173 4.88 -24.05 2.67
C GLY A 173 3.39 -23.94 3.03
N GLY A 174 2.58 -23.26 2.21
CA GLY A 174 1.16 -23.06 2.46
C GLY A 174 0.83 -22.03 3.56
N ARG A 175 1.83 -21.39 4.19
CA ARG A 175 1.63 -20.39 5.25
C ARG A 175 1.88 -18.99 4.70
N LEU A 176 1.05 -18.04 5.11
CA LEU A 176 1.22 -16.62 4.76
C LEU A 176 2.50 -16.08 5.43
N ALA A 177 3.51 -15.77 4.60
CA ALA A 177 4.84 -15.38 5.06
C ALA A 177 5.11 -13.88 4.96
N GLY A 178 4.30 -13.16 4.20
CA GLY A 178 4.37 -11.71 4.03
C GLY A 178 3.35 -11.25 3.00
N GLY A 179 3.24 -9.95 2.83
CA GLY A 179 2.32 -9.37 1.88
C GLY A 179 2.26 -7.85 1.99
N LEU A 180 1.43 -7.28 1.17
CA LEU A 180 1.11 -5.86 1.14
C LEU A 180 -0.34 -5.67 0.70
N TYR A 181 -0.87 -4.47 0.95
CA TYR A 181 -2.14 -4.06 0.35
C TYR A 181 -2.06 -2.61 -0.12
N GLY A 182 -2.99 -2.25 -1.00
CA GLY A 182 -3.10 -0.90 -1.53
C GLY A 182 -4.40 -0.68 -2.30
N VAL A 183 -4.58 0.56 -2.73
CA VAL A 183 -5.76 1.05 -3.45
C VAL A 183 -5.45 1.12 -4.94
N GLY A 184 -6.35 0.60 -5.78
CA GLY A 184 -6.29 0.70 -7.24
C GLY A 184 -7.40 1.59 -7.78
N LEU A 185 -7.04 2.70 -8.44
CA LEU A 185 -7.98 3.59 -9.13
C LEU A 185 -7.51 3.82 -10.58
N GLY A 186 -8.27 3.34 -11.55
CA GLY A 186 -7.85 3.42 -12.94
C GLY A 186 -6.49 2.77 -13.14
N ARG A 187 -5.50 3.53 -13.61
CA ARG A 187 -4.10 3.12 -13.75
C ARG A 187 -3.19 3.70 -12.65
N CYS A 188 -3.76 4.02 -11.49
CA CYS A 188 -3.02 4.45 -10.31
C CYS A 188 -3.04 3.35 -9.26
N PHE A 189 -1.95 3.19 -8.52
CA PHE A 189 -1.89 2.31 -7.36
C PHE A 189 -1.27 3.03 -6.17
N PHE A 190 -1.93 2.95 -5.02
CA PHE A 190 -1.50 3.55 -3.76
C PHE A 190 -1.12 2.43 -2.81
N GLY A 191 0.16 2.32 -2.48
CA GLY A 191 0.67 1.32 -1.55
C GLY A 191 0.42 1.74 -0.11
N GLU A 192 -0.40 1.02 0.62
CA GLU A 192 -0.81 1.40 1.97
C GLU A 192 0.13 0.86 3.05
N SER A 193 0.33 -0.44 3.06
CA SER A 193 1.18 -1.07 4.07
C SER A 193 1.68 -2.44 3.62
N MET A 194 2.77 -2.89 4.27
CA MET A 194 3.35 -4.20 4.03
C MET A 194 3.88 -4.84 5.29
N PHE A 195 3.88 -6.17 5.34
CA PHE A 195 4.45 -6.94 6.44
C PHE A 195 5.31 -8.11 5.93
N SER A 196 6.21 -8.59 6.77
CA SER A 196 7.04 -9.78 6.50
C SER A 196 7.19 -10.62 7.76
N LEU A 197 6.80 -11.88 7.72
CA LEU A 197 7.07 -12.87 8.75
C LEU A 197 8.30 -13.73 8.41
N ALA A 198 8.72 -13.72 7.15
CA ALA A 198 9.95 -14.35 6.67
C ALA A 198 10.80 -13.35 5.89
N ALA A 199 12.10 -13.61 5.79
CA ALA A 199 13.04 -12.74 5.08
C ALA A 199 12.58 -12.45 3.65
N ASP A 200 12.58 -11.16 3.29
CA ASP A 200 12.21 -10.61 1.98
C ASP A 200 10.76 -10.89 1.50
N ALA A 201 9.89 -11.50 2.31
CA ALA A 201 8.56 -11.92 1.86
C ALA A 201 7.71 -10.73 1.36
N SER A 202 7.71 -9.57 2.05
CA SER A 202 7.01 -8.37 1.55
C SER A 202 7.64 -7.79 0.29
N LYS A 203 8.96 -7.87 0.15
CA LYS A 203 9.64 -7.40 -1.06
C LYS A 203 9.37 -8.31 -2.27
N VAL A 204 9.20 -9.62 -2.05
CA VAL A 204 8.74 -10.55 -3.08
C VAL A 204 7.33 -10.16 -3.52
N ALA A 205 6.40 -9.93 -2.58
CA ALA A 205 5.05 -9.45 -2.90
C ALA A 205 5.09 -8.17 -3.73
N LEU A 206 5.92 -7.19 -3.34
CA LEU A 206 6.07 -5.93 -4.07
C LEU A 206 6.62 -6.15 -5.49
N ALA A 207 7.62 -7.01 -5.66
CA ALA A 207 8.18 -7.29 -6.98
C ALA A 207 7.14 -7.92 -7.93
N TYR A 208 6.31 -8.82 -7.44
CA TYR A 208 5.23 -9.42 -8.21
C TYR A 208 4.10 -8.42 -8.49
N LEU A 209 3.76 -7.56 -7.51
CA LEU A 209 2.83 -6.45 -7.73
C LEU A 209 3.32 -5.54 -8.85
N VAL A 210 4.58 -5.10 -8.80
CA VAL A 210 5.16 -4.22 -9.82
C VAL A 210 5.06 -4.83 -11.23
N ARG A 211 5.39 -6.11 -11.37
CA ARG A 211 5.23 -6.83 -12.66
C ARG A 211 3.77 -6.86 -13.12
N HIS A 212 2.85 -7.11 -12.18
CA HIS A 212 1.41 -7.12 -12.46
C HIS A 212 0.89 -5.73 -12.86
N LEU A 213 1.31 -4.69 -12.16
CA LEU A 213 0.96 -3.31 -12.46
C LEU A 213 1.46 -2.88 -13.85
N GLN A 214 2.71 -3.23 -14.20
CA GLN A 214 3.27 -2.97 -15.53
C GLN A 214 2.45 -3.67 -16.63
N ALA A 215 2.07 -4.93 -16.43
CA ALA A 215 1.22 -5.66 -17.36
C ALA A 215 -0.18 -5.04 -17.54
N ARG A 216 -0.63 -4.25 -16.55
CA ARG A 216 -1.91 -3.51 -16.56
C ARG A 216 -1.79 -2.09 -17.09
N GLY A 217 -0.57 -1.63 -17.42
CA GLY A 217 -0.31 -0.27 -17.86
C GLY A 217 -0.25 0.76 -16.73
N THR A 218 -0.07 0.32 -15.48
CA THR A 218 0.20 1.18 -14.32
C THR A 218 1.70 1.38 -14.21
N ALA A 219 2.16 2.63 -14.23
CA ALA A 219 3.58 2.95 -14.32
C ALA A 219 4.24 3.28 -12.97
N TRP A 220 3.45 3.55 -11.93
CA TRP A 220 3.94 4.03 -10.65
C TRP A 220 3.07 3.58 -9.47
N ILE A 221 3.66 3.61 -8.28
CA ILE A 221 3.01 3.36 -6.99
C ILE A 221 3.21 4.61 -6.14
N ASP A 222 2.13 5.16 -5.61
CA ASP A 222 2.17 6.15 -4.56
C ASP A 222 2.59 5.48 -3.25
N CYS A 223 3.63 5.97 -2.64
CA CYS A 223 4.16 5.50 -1.35
C CYS A 223 3.93 6.53 -0.22
N GLN A 224 3.16 7.57 -0.47
CA GLN A 224 2.76 8.68 0.40
C GLN A 224 3.96 9.41 1.00
N GLN A 225 4.68 8.80 1.93
CA GLN A 225 5.73 9.43 2.72
C GLN A 225 7.10 8.82 2.47
N GLU A 226 8.13 9.64 2.61
CA GLU A 226 9.51 9.19 2.52
C GLU A 226 9.90 8.35 3.73
N THR A 227 10.46 7.18 3.45
CA THR A 227 11.14 6.34 4.44
C THR A 227 12.43 5.79 3.85
N PRO A 228 13.46 5.53 4.67
CA PRO A 228 14.70 4.90 4.20
C PRO A 228 14.45 3.54 3.53
N HIS A 229 13.42 2.82 3.98
CA HIS A 229 13.04 1.54 3.40
C HIS A 229 12.52 1.71 1.97
N LEU A 230 11.60 2.65 1.72
CA LEU A 230 11.05 2.93 0.41
C LEU A 230 12.12 3.48 -0.55
N ALA A 231 12.99 4.38 -0.06
CA ALA A 231 14.13 4.87 -0.83
C ALA A 231 15.07 3.74 -1.24
N SER A 232 15.33 2.75 -0.35
CA SER A 232 16.14 1.57 -0.68
C SER A 232 15.52 0.66 -1.74
N LEU A 233 14.20 0.75 -1.94
CA LEU A 233 13.45 0.03 -2.98
C LEU A 233 13.36 0.81 -4.30
N GLY A 234 13.93 2.02 -4.37
CA GLY A 234 13.95 2.86 -5.58
C GLY A 234 12.88 3.94 -5.62
N ALA A 235 12.04 4.07 -4.59
CA ALA A 235 11.11 5.19 -4.51
C ALA A 235 11.86 6.51 -4.34
N ARG A 236 11.31 7.59 -4.91
CA ARG A 236 11.91 8.92 -4.90
C ARG A 236 10.87 9.98 -4.52
N PRO A 237 11.30 11.08 -3.88
CA PRO A 237 10.45 12.23 -3.65
C PRO A 237 10.13 12.92 -4.99
N ALA A 238 8.86 13.27 -5.19
CA ALA A 238 8.36 14.07 -6.29
C ALA A 238 7.63 15.30 -5.70
N ALA A 239 7.68 16.44 -6.35
CA ALA A 239 6.84 17.56 -5.95
C ALA A 239 5.36 17.15 -5.98
N ARG A 240 4.57 17.63 -5.04
CA ARG A 240 3.12 17.32 -5.00
C ARG A 240 2.43 17.66 -6.32
N ALA A 241 2.83 18.75 -6.97
CA ALA A 241 2.29 19.15 -8.27
C ALA A 241 2.50 18.05 -9.32
N ASP A 242 3.73 17.53 -9.45
CA ASP A 242 4.06 16.46 -10.40
C ASP A 242 3.29 15.17 -10.09
N PHE A 243 3.14 14.83 -8.80
CA PHE A 243 2.33 13.70 -8.37
C PHE A 243 0.85 13.88 -8.76
N LEU A 244 0.28 15.08 -8.58
CA LEU A 244 -1.12 15.35 -8.94
C LEU A 244 -1.34 15.28 -10.45
N GLU A 245 -0.36 15.65 -11.27
CA GLU A 245 -0.40 15.45 -12.72
C GLU A 245 -0.39 13.96 -13.09
N LEU A 246 0.49 13.16 -12.48
CA LEU A 246 0.49 11.70 -12.66
C LEU A 246 -0.85 11.07 -12.27
N LEU A 247 -1.42 11.52 -11.15
CA LEU A 247 -2.72 11.06 -10.67
C LEU A 247 -3.84 11.42 -11.65
N ALA A 248 -3.89 12.66 -12.11
CA ALA A 248 -4.90 13.13 -13.06
C ALA A 248 -4.85 12.35 -14.39
N ALA A 249 -3.65 12.02 -14.87
CA ALA A 249 -3.47 11.23 -16.10
C ALA A 249 -3.93 9.77 -15.96
N GLY A 250 -3.91 9.20 -14.75
CA GLY A 250 -4.12 7.77 -14.52
C GLY A 250 -5.46 7.40 -13.87
N ARG A 251 -5.99 8.22 -12.97
CA ARG A 251 -7.13 7.86 -12.10
C ARG A 251 -8.44 7.54 -12.84
N ASP A 252 -8.66 8.15 -14.01
CA ASP A 252 -9.84 7.93 -14.85
C ASP A 252 -9.52 7.06 -16.09
N ALA A 253 -8.26 6.64 -16.26
CA ALA A 253 -7.86 5.83 -17.38
C ALA A 253 -8.41 4.39 -17.22
N PRO A 254 -8.92 3.79 -18.31
CA PRO A 254 -9.38 2.40 -18.26
C PRO A 254 -8.22 1.48 -17.86
N ALA A 255 -8.51 0.55 -16.95
CA ALA A 255 -7.58 -0.49 -16.53
C ALA A 255 -8.29 -1.85 -16.55
N PRO A 256 -7.57 -2.94 -16.82
CA PRO A 256 -8.15 -4.27 -16.69
C PRO A 256 -8.70 -4.49 -15.27
N PRO A 257 -9.79 -5.24 -15.10
CA PRO A 257 -10.33 -5.51 -13.77
C PRO A 257 -9.34 -6.29 -12.92
N TRP A 258 -9.33 -6.01 -11.64
CA TRP A 258 -8.59 -6.80 -10.66
C TRP A 258 -9.28 -8.16 -10.49
N GLY A 259 -8.46 -9.23 -10.41
CA GLY A 259 -8.94 -10.58 -10.16
C GLY A 259 -8.42 -11.13 -8.84
N SER A 260 -8.66 -12.42 -8.62
CA SER A 260 -8.09 -13.19 -7.51
C SER A 260 -7.43 -14.46 -8.05
N GLY A 261 -6.25 -14.82 -7.54
CA GLY A 261 -5.55 -16.01 -7.98
C GLY A 261 -4.05 -15.96 -7.76
N ARG A 262 -3.32 -16.82 -8.48
CA ARG A 262 -1.86 -16.88 -8.42
C ARG A 262 -1.24 -15.87 -9.38
N LEU A 263 -0.31 -15.07 -8.86
CA LEU A 263 0.54 -14.21 -9.69
C LEU A 263 1.73 -14.99 -10.22
N ARG A 264 1.97 -14.87 -11.53
CA ARG A 264 3.13 -15.46 -12.23
C ARG A 264 4.29 -14.48 -12.26
N ALA A 265 5.47 -15.03 -12.55
CA ALA A 265 6.71 -14.26 -12.66
C ALA A 265 6.65 -13.14 -13.73
N ASP A 266 5.82 -13.29 -14.75
CA ASP A 266 5.62 -12.32 -15.83
C ASP A 266 4.51 -11.27 -15.51
N GLY A 267 3.96 -11.30 -14.29
CA GLY A 267 2.90 -10.40 -13.86
C GLY A 267 1.49 -10.85 -14.23
N ARG A 268 1.33 -11.96 -14.94
CA ARG A 268 0.01 -12.52 -15.26
C ARG A 268 -0.66 -13.11 -14.05
N LEU A 269 -1.98 -12.95 -14.00
CA LEU A 269 -2.83 -13.54 -12.98
C LEU A 269 -3.44 -14.84 -13.55
N GLU A 270 -3.16 -15.96 -12.88
CA GLU A 270 -3.89 -17.19 -13.08
C GLU A 270 -5.07 -17.23 -12.12
N ALA A 271 -6.27 -17.04 -12.66
CA ALA A 271 -7.48 -17.20 -11.87
C ALA A 271 -7.54 -18.64 -11.32
N GLN A 272 -7.69 -18.77 -10.01
CA GLN A 272 -8.01 -20.05 -9.40
C GLN A 272 -9.52 -20.08 -9.12
N PRO A 273 -10.20 -21.20 -9.35
CA PRO A 273 -11.59 -21.35 -8.93
C PRO A 273 -11.69 -20.99 -7.44
N VAL A 274 -12.69 -20.20 -7.10
CA VAL A 274 -13.06 -19.99 -5.70
C VAL A 274 -13.55 -21.35 -5.21
N ALA A 275 -12.82 -21.97 -4.28
CA ALA A 275 -13.22 -23.23 -3.64
C ALA A 275 -14.40 -22.99 -2.71
#